data_17b348b1ddd6b93e4386ffaf11fec574
#
_entry.id   17b348b1ddd6b93e4386ffaf11fec574
#
_cell.length_a   1.000
_cell.length_b   1.000
_cell.length_c   1.000
_cell.angle_alpha   90.00
_cell.angle_beta   90.00
_cell.angle_gamma   90.00
#
_symmetry.space_group_name_H-M   'P 1'
#
loop_
_entity.id
_entity.type
_entity.pdbx_description
1 polymer ?
#
loop_
_entity_poly.entity_id
_entity_poly.type
_entity_poly.pdbx_seq_one_letter_code
_entity_poly.pdbx_strand_id
1 'polypeptide(L)'
;MSIQLTADKLKLKQEQKLQQLLAYLNNHSPFYRELFNTNGIDINAIKTLEDLTTLPITNKEDLQKRNEDFLCVPKQQVIEYASTSGTLGSPVTIALTENDLNRLTLNEYNSFVCADGVSDDVYQLMLTLDRQFMAGIAYYSGLRKLGAGIIRLGPGVPALQLETIQRLKPTAIVAVPSFILKLIQFAKDNNIDLNNTSVKKAICIGENIRNSDYSFNILGKKITENWNIQLYSTYASTEMQTAFTECGQGRGGHLQPDLLIAELLDDNNQPVPPLTPGELTITTLGVEGMPLLRYKTGDICMYDETPCACGRKEIRLSPIIGRKKQMIKFKGTTLYPPAMFDLLNEMEEVLDYVVEVYSNEIGMDEVLLHLLPMDDTKACDNRIRAYLQARLRVSPHVSYIGVEALQKMQFPESVRKAVKFIDRRTRDEN
;
A
#
# COMPACT_ATOMS: atom_id res chain seq x y z
N MET A 1 15.52 -10.88 23.84
CA MET A 1 15.46 -12.21 23.18
C MET A 1 13.97 -12.53 22.94
N SER A 2 13.43 -12.26 21.77
CA SER A 2 12.06 -12.67 21.42
C SER A 2 12.08 -14.18 21.15
N ILE A 3 11.31 -14.94 21.93
CA ILE A 3 11.11 -16.37 21.68
C ILE A 3 10.35 -16.45 20.34
N GLN A 4 11.04 -16.84 19.26
CA GLN A 4 10.36 -17.13 17.98
C GLN A 4 9.44 -18.33 18.20
N LEU A 5 8.13 -18.09 18.08
CA LEU A 5 7.12 -19.15 18.14
C LEU A 5 7.26 -20.06 16.92
N THR A 6 6.92 -21.35 17.07
CA THR A 6 6.79 -22.27 15.93
C THR A 6 5.57 -21.90 15.11
N ALA A 7 5.49 -22.30 13.83
CA ALA A 7 4.34 -22.05 12.97
C ALA A 7 3.01 -22.52 13.61
N ASP A 8 3.02 -23.72 14.24
CA ASP A 8 1.82 -24.25 14.93
C ASP A 8 1.39 -23.38 16.11
N LYS A 9 2.34 -22.83 16.86
CA LYS A 9 2.01 -21.94 18.00
C LYS A 9 1.48 -20.60 17.51
N LEU A 10 1.96 -20.10 16.37
CA LEU A 10 1.44 -18.88 15.76
C LEU A 10 0.01 -19.10 15.27
N LYS A 11 -0.24 -20.22 14.58
CA LYS A 11 -1.58 -20.61 14.13
C LYS A 11 -2.54 -20.72 15.29
N LEU A 12 -2.21 -21.47 16.33
CA LEU A 12 -3.05 -21.62 17.54
C LEU A 12 -3.36 -20.26 18.17
N LYS A 13 -2.40 -19.35 18.23
CA LYS A 13 -2.61 -18.00 18.78
C LYS A 13 -3.56 -17.18 17.91
N GLN A 14 -3.45 -17.28 16.58
CA GLN A 14 -4.37 -16.61 15.65
C GLN A 14 -5.78 -17.18 15.79
N GLU A 15 -5.96 -18.49 15.91
CA GLU A 15 -7.24 -19.15 16.11
C GLU A 15 -7.92 -18.70 17.42
N GLN A 16 -7.15 -18.62 18.52
CA GLN A 16 -7.67 -18.09 19.78
C GLN A 16 -8.14 -16.62 19.64
N LYS A 17 -7.35 -15.79 18.98
CA LYS A 17 -7.72 -14.38 18.73
C LYS A 17 -8.91 -14.25 17.78
N LEU A 18 -9.03 -15.14 16.78
CA LEU A 18 -10.17 -15.18 15.89
C LEU A 18 -11.47 -15.47 16.67
N GLN A 19 -11.47 -16.46 17.55
CA GLN A 19 -12.63 -16.75 18.38
C GLN A 19 -13.01 -15.56 19.27
N GLN A 20 -12.03 -14.88 19.87
CA GLN A 20 -12.26 -13.66 20.65
C GLN A 20 -12.86 -12.54 19.77
N LEU A 21 -12.34 -12.37 18.57
CA LEU A 21 -12.84 -11.38 17.61
C LEU A 21 -14.29 -11.67 17.21
N LEU A 22 -14.65 -12.92 16.89
CA LEU A 22 -16.00 -13.29 16.49
C LEU A 22 -17.02 -13.01 17.61
N ALA A 23 -16.68 -13.38 18.84
CA ALA A 23 -17.50 -13.06 20.00
C ALA A 23 -17.63 -11.54 20.21
N TYR A 24 -16.54 -10.79 20.04
CA TYR A 24 -16.53 -9.34 20.15
C TYR A 24 -17.42 -8.67 19.09
N LEU A 25 -17.26 -9.06 17.82
CA LEU A 25 -18.06 -8.53 16.72
C LEU A 25 -19.55 -8.81 16.88
N ASN A 26 -19.90 -10.03 17.27
CA ASN A 26 -21.30 -10.40 17.50
C ASN A 26 -21.95 -9.57 18.63
N ASN A 27 -21.19 -9.21 19.65
CA ASN A 27 -21.70 -8.46 20.79
C ASN A 27 -21.75 -6.94 20.57
N HIS A 28 -20.80 -6.40 19.81
CA HIS A 28 -20.54 -4.95 19.74
C HIS A 28 -20.78 -4.30 18.38
N SER A 29 -20.64 -5.02 17.26
CA SER A 29 -20.86 -4.45 15.93
C SER A 29 -22.29 -4.70 15.46
N PRO A 30 -23.11 -3.66 15.21
CA PRO A 30 -24.42 -3.82 14.58
C PRO A 30 -24.32 -4.50 13.21
N PHE A 31 -23.32 -4.13 12.39
CA PHE A 31 -23.09 -4.71 11.07
C PHE A 31 -22.83 -6.22 11.13
N TYR A 32 -21.85 -6.66 11.91
CA TYR A 32 -21.49 -8.08 11.95
C TYR A 32 -22.52 -8.95 12.65
N ARG A 33 -23.22 -8.42 13.65
CA ARG A 33 -24.34 -9.15 14.28
C ARG A 33 -25.44 -9.46 13.27
N GLU A 34 -25.81 -8.47 12.45
CA GLU A 34 -26.80 -8.67 11.38
C GLU A 34 -26.26 -9.64 10.32
N LEU A 35 -25.00 -9.47 9.92
CA LEU A 35 -24.35 -10.35 8.92
C LEU A 35 -24.37 -11.81 9.38
N PHE A 36 -24.02 -12.09 10.64
CA PHE A 36 -24.02 -13.44 11.18
C PHE A 36 -25.43 -14.02 11.24
N ASN A 37 -26.41 -13.25 11.74
CA ASN A 37 -27.79 -13.69 11.83
C ASN A 37 -28.40 -13.98 10.46
N THR A 38 -28.21 -13.09 9.49
CA THR A 38 -28.77 -13.24 8.13
C THR A 38 -28.19 -14.45 7.39
N ASN A 39 -26.93 -14.78 7.64
CA ASN A 39 -26.26 -15.93 7.02
C ASN A 39 -26.33 -17.21 7.88
N GLY A 40 -27.00 -17.19 9.02
CA GLY A 40 -27.12 -18.35 9.89
C GLY A 40 -25.78 -18.85 10.45
N ILE A 41 -24.83 -17.96 10.71
CA ILE A 41 -23.49 -18.30 11.17
C ILE A 41 -23.50 -18.63 12.67
N ASP A 42 -23.14 -19.85 13.02
CA ASP A 42 -22.78 -20.21 14.39
C ASP A 42 -21.30 -19.87 14.64
N ILE A 43 -21.05 -18.72 15.26
CA ILE A 43 -19.69 -18.27 15.59
C ILE A 43 -18.95 -19.24 16.51
N ASN A 44 -19.66 -20.08 17.27
CA ASN A 44 -19.05 -21.07 18.14
C ASN A 44 -18.55 -22.30 17.38
N ALA A 45 -19.02 -22.53 16.15
CA ALA A 45 -18.53 -23.58 15.28
C ALA A 45 -17.17 -23.23 14.63
N ILE A 46 -16.83 -21.93 14.55
CA ILE A 46 -15.58 -21.45 13.94
C ILE A 46 -14.44 -21.60 14.96
N LYS A 47 -13.51 -22.54 14.74
CA LYS A 47 -12.43 -22.88 15.66
C LYS A 47 -11.04 -22.69 15.05
N THR A 48 -10.89 -22.91 13.77
CA THR A 48 -9.63 -22.95 13.06
C THR A 48 -9.56 -21.85 11.99
N LEU A 49 -8.37 -21.60 11.46
CA LEU A 49 -8.20 -20.65 10.33
C LEU A 49 -8.88 -21.17 9.06
N GLU A 50 -8.98 -22.49 8.88
CA GLU A 50 -9.65 -23.12 7.75
C GLU A 50 -11.16 -22.85 7.75
N ASP A 51 -11.76 -22.72 8.94
CA ASP A 51 -13.20 -22.39 9.09
C ASP A 51 -13.53 -20.97 8.59
N LEU A 52 -12.54 -20.08 8.44
CA LEU A 52 -12.74 -18.74 7.86
C LEU A 52 -13.45 -18.79 6.50
N THR A 53 -13.18 -19.82 5.70
CA THR A 53 -13.80 -19.98 4.37
C THR A 53 -15.33 -20.07 4.42
N THR A 54 -15.90 -20.41 5.56
CA THR A 54 -17.34 -20.48 5.78
C THR A 54 -17.97 -19.14 6.15
N LEU A 55 -17.15 -18.15 6.51
CA LEU A 55 -17.61 -16.83 6.89
C LEU A 55 -17.80 -15.92 5.67
N PRO A 56 -18.81 -15.04 5.70
CA PRO A 56 -19.05 -14.09 4.61
C PRO A 56 -17.88 -13.10 4.45
N ILE A 57 -17.71 -12.64 3.21
CA ILE A 57 -16.75 -11.61 2.85
C ILE A 57 -17.35 -10.22 3.16
N THR A 58 -16.50 -9.29 3.59
CA THR A 58 -16.81 -7.86 3.66
C THR A 58 -15.91 -7.07 2.71
N ASN A 59 -16.32 -5.87 2.35
CA ASN A 59 -15.59 -5.07 1.37
C ASN A 59 -15.72 -3.56 1.63
N LYS A 60 -15.14 -2.75 0.76
CA LYS A 60 -15.13 -1.30 0.91
C LYS A 60 -16.53 -0.67 0.79
N GLU A 61 -17.38 -1.23 -0.05
CA GLU A 61 -18.76 -0.76 -0.23
C GLU A 61 -19.59 -0.93 1.03
N ASP A 62 -19.39 -2.01 1.77
CA ASP A 62 -20.03 -2.24 3.08
C ASP A 62 -19.61 -1.15 4.07
N LEU A 63 -18.29 -0.88 4.16
CA LEU A 63 -17.76 0.21 5.00
C LEU A 63 -18.29 1.59 4.57
N GLN A 64 -18.44 1.85 3.28
CA GLN A 64 -18.94 3.13 2.79
C GLN A 64 -20.42 3.33 3.07
N LYS A 65 -21.23 2.28 2.87
CA LYS A 65 -22.68 2.34 3.05
C LYS A 65 -23.11 2.34 4.52
N ARG A 66 -22.35 1.67 5.38
CA ARG A 66 -22.74 1.37 6.77
C ARG A 66 -21.64 1.67 7.78
N ASN A 67 -20.83 2.70 7.55
CA ASN A 67 -19.61 2.98 8.31
C ASN A 67 -19.84 2.99 9.85
N GLU A 68 -20.92 3.64 10.32
CA GLU A 68 -21.22 3.71 11.75
C GLU A 68 -21.59 2.34 12.37
N ASP A 69 -22.12 1.41 11.59
CA ASP A 69 -22.50 0.08 12.06
C ASP A 69 -21.29 -0.84 12.31
N PHE A 70 -20.12 -0.47 11.77
CA PHE A 70 -18.86 -1.16 12.07
C PHE A 70 -18.26 -0.73 13.41
N LEU A 71 -18.69 0.41 13.97
CA LEU A 71 -18.17 0.91 15.24
C LEU A 71 -18.61 0.00 16.40
N CYS A 72 -17.63 -0.53 17.13
CA CYS A 72 -17.83 -1.48 18.23
C CYS A 72 -17.79 -0.83 19.63
N VAL A 73 -17.51 0.47 19.71
CA VAL A 73 -17.38 1.20 20.97
C VAL A 73 -18.27 2.45 20.98
N PRO A 74 -18.65 2.98 22.14
CA PRO A 74 -19.28 4.30 22.24
C PRO A 74 -18.39 5.40 21.65
N LYS A 75 -18.96 6.38 20.95
CA LYS A 75 -18.22 7.50 20.32
C LYS A 75 -17.28 8.24 21.28
N GLN A 76 -17.59 8.25 22.58
CA GLN A 76 -16.76 8.88 23.62
C GLN A 76 -15.44 8.16 23.89
N GLN A 77 -15.30 6.91 23.44
CA GLN A 77 -14.05 6.14 23.54
C GLN A 77 -13.16 6.30 22.29
N VAL A 78 -13.65 6.97 21.25
CA VAL A 78 -12.87 7.25 20.04
C VAL A 78 -11.93 8.42 20.31
N ILE A 79 -10.64 8.20 20.11
CA ILE A 79 -9.58 9.19 20.31
C ILE A 79 -9.17 9.83 19.00
N GLU A 80 -9.12 9.04 17.90
CA GLU A 80 -8.64 9.48 16.59
C GLU A 80 -9.59 9.04 15.48
N TYR A 81 -9.78 9.88 14.49
CA TYR A 81 -10.47 9.55 13.25
C TYR A 81 -9.50 9.62 12.08
N ALA A 82 -9.22 8.48 11.46
CA ALA A 82 -8.46 8.40 10.23
C ALA A 82 -9.37 8.26 9.01
N SER A 83 -8.92 8.70 7.85
CA SER A 83 -9.70 8.63 6.61
C SER A 83 -8.88 8.05 5.47
N THR A 84 -9.52 7.20 4.67
CA THR A 84 -8.92 6.72 3.43
C THR A 84 -8.89 7.82 2.37
N SER A 85 -7.95 7.74 1.43
CA SER A 85 -7.95 8.62 0.24
C SER A 85 -9.08 8.20 -0.68
N GLY A 86 -10.18 8.94 -0.76
CA GLY A 86 -11.36 8.62 -1.57
C GLY A 86 -11.16 8.59 -3.09
N THR A 87 -10.10 7.97 -3.59
CA THR A 87 -9.74 7.90 -5.03
C THR A 87 -10.80 7.23 -5.92
N LEU A 88 -11.71 6.45 -5.34
CA LEU A 88 -12.80 5.74 -6.05
C LEU A 88 -14.10 5.80 -5.23
N GLY A 89 -14.58 7.00 -4.90
CA GLY A 89 -15.83 7.21 -4.15
C GLY A 89 -15.63 7.94 -2.81
N SER A 90 -16.65 7.94 -1.96
CA SER A 90 -16.59 8.60 -0.64
C SER A 90 -15.48 8.01 0.24
N PRO A 91 -14.72 8.86 0.97
CA PRO A 91 -13.74 8.38 1.94
C PRO A 91 -14.41 7.49 3.00
N VAL A 92 -13.71 6.45 3.43
CA VAL A 92 -14.09 5.65 4.61
C VAL A 92 -13.41 6.24 5.83
N THR A 93 -14.15 6.41 6.90
CA THR A 93 -13.62 6.83 8.20
C THR A 93 -13.36 5.62 9.07
N ILE A 94 -12.17 5.54 9.66
CA ILE A 94 -11.79 4.54 10.66
C ILE A 94 -11.64 5.25 11.99
N ALA A 95 -12.43 4.82 12.97
CA ALA A 95 -12.41 5.33 14.34
C ALA A 95 -11.48 4.47 15.19
N LEU A 96 -10.56 5.11 15.90
CA LEU A 96 -9.51 4.46 16.69
C LEU A 96 -9.68 4.80 18.17
N THR A 97 -9.60 3.80 19.03
CA THR A 97 -9.50 3.95 20.48
C THR A 97 -8.04 4.14 20.92
N GLU A 98 -7.81 4.38 22.19
CA GLU A 98 -6.46 4.38 22.78
C GLU A 98 -5.76 3.02 22.59
N ASN A 99 -6.52 1.91 22.72
CA ASN A 99 -5.98 0.57 22.48
C ASN A 99 -5.59 0.35 21.02
N ASP A 100 -6.37 0.88 20.07
CA ASP A 100 -6.04 0.83 18.63
C ASP A 100 -4.78 1.65 18.32
N LEU A 101 -4.62 2.82 18.91
CA LEU A 101 -3.41 3.65 18.77
C LEU A 101 -2.17 2.94 19.35
N ASN A 102 -2.31 2.27 20.48
CA ASN A 102 -1.25 1.45 21.08
C ASN A 102 -0.89 0.25 20.20
N ARG A 103 -1.90 -0.42 19.62
CA ARG A 103 -1.72 -1.51 18.66
C ARG A 103 -1.03 -1.02 17.40
N LEU A 104 -1.44 0.12 16.85
CA LEU A 104 -0.82 0.76 15.69
C LEU A 104 0.65 1.12 15.97
N THR A 105 0.93 1.64 17.16
CA THR A 105 2.29 1.90 17.65
C THR A 105 3.15 0.63 17.65
N LEU A 106 2.60 -0.51 18.12
CA LEU A 106 3.29 -1.79 18.12
C LEU A 106 3.54 -2.29 16.69
N ASN A 107 2.55 -2.16 15.81
CA ASN A 107 2.68 -2.50 14.39
C ASN A 107 3.87 -1.79 13.74
N GLU A 108 3.93 -0.47 13.90
CA GLU A 108 5.00 0.32 13.27
C GLU A 108 6.36 0.10 13.93
N TYR A 109 6.40 -0.10 15.25
CA TYR A 109 7.63 -0.53 15.93
C TYR A 109 8.19 -1.81 15.30
N ASN A 110 7.35 -2.83 15.12
CA ASN A 110 7.73 -4.10 14.50
C ASN A 110 8.16 -3.90 13.03
N SER A 111 7.49 -3.00 12.31
CA SER A 111 7.82 -2.64 10.92
C SER A 111 9.22 -2.01 10.83
N PHE A 112 9.54 -1.05 11.70
CA PHE A 112 10.88 -0.45 11.74
C PHE A 112 11.95 -1.46 12.15
N VAL A 113 11.69 -2.30 13.14
CA VAL A 113 12.61 -3.40 13.52
C VAL A 113 12.78 -4.40 12.36
N CYS A 114 11.74 -4.66 11.57
CA CYS A 114 11.84 -5.50 10.38
C CYS A 114 12.75 -4.87 9.31
N ALA A 115 12.70 -3.56 9.16
CA ALA A 115 13.54 -2.78 8.26
C ALA A 115 14.89 -2.36 8.89
N ASP A 116 15.43 -3.19 9.78
CA ASP A 116 16.72 -3.00 10.44
C ASP A 116 16.84 -1.64 11.19
N GLY A 117 15.71 -1.14 11.73
CA GLY A 117 15.66 0.05 12.56
C GLY A 117 16.17 -0.20 13.97
N VAL A 118 16.94 0.76 14.49
CA VAL A 118 17.52 0.73 15.84
C VAL A 118 17.29 2.05 16.57
N SER A 119 17.45 2.06 17.89
CA SER A 119 17.27 3.25 18.72
C SER A 119 18.23 4.39 18.38
N ASP A 120 19.40 4.07 17.85
CA ASP A 120 20.41 5.07 17.48
C ASP A 120 20.12 5.74 16.12
N ASP A 121 19.10 5.28 15.40
CA ASP A 121 18.68 5.92 14.16
C ASP A 121 18.01 7.26 14.40
N VAL A 122 18.13 8.15 13.40
CA VAL A 122 17.37 9.38 13.30
C VAL A 122 16.59 9.36 11.98
N TYR A 123 15.27 9.37 12.05
CA TYR A 123 14.38 9.29 10.90
C TYR A 123 13.84 10.67 10.51
N GLN A 124 13.99 11.05 9.25
CA GLN A 124 13.30 12.19 8.68
C GLN A 124 12.01 11.74 8.01
N LEU A 125 10.85 12.19 8.54
CA LEU A 125 9.54 11.89 8.00
C LEU A 125 9.17 12.89 6.91
N MET A 126 9.18 12.43 5.65
CA MET A 126 8.83 13.23 4.47
C MET A 126 7.39 12.94 4.03
N LEU A 127 6.48 12.89 4.99
CA LEU A 127 5.07 12.56 4.80
C LEU A 127 4.19 13.45 5.69
N THR A 128 2.91 13.58 5.34
CA THR A 128 1.97 14.35 6.15
C THR A 128 1.66 13.66 7.47
N LEU A 129 1.53 14.44 8.54
CA LEU A 129 1.07 13.97 9.85
C LEU A 129 -0.34 14.48 10.16
N ASP A 130 -0.91 15.29 9.29
CA ASP A 130 -2.24 15.90 9.40
C ASP A 130 -3.25 15.26 8.44
N ARG A 131 -4.43 15.88 8.28
CA ARG A 131 -5.47 15.52 7.31
C ARG A 131 -6.00 14.09 7.47
N GLN A 132 -6.13 13.61 8.70
CA GLN A 132 -6.62 12.27 9.03
C GLN A 132 -5.79 11.14 8.37
N PHE A 133 -4.52 11.40 8.09
CA PHE A 133 -3.63 10.40 7.49
C PHE A 133 -3.05 9.49 8.56
N MET A 134 -3.57 8.27 8.68
CA MET A 134 -3.20 7.29 9.71
C MET A 134 -1.68 7.04 9.77
N ALA A 135 -1.04 6.88 8.61
CA ALA A 135 0.39 6.55 8.55
C ALA A 135 1.28 7.61 9.22
N GLY A 136 0.86 8.89 9.23
CA GLY A 136 1.63 9.94 9.89
C GLY A 136 1.82 9.71 11.38
N ILE A 137 0.72 9.51 12.10
CA ILE A 137 0.76 9.24 13.55
C ILE A 137 1.33 7.83 13.84
N ALA A 138 1.07 6.87 12.97
CA ALA A 138 1.58 5.51 13.08
C ALA A 138 3.10 5.47 13.09
N TYR A 139 3.74 6.03 12.06
CA TYR A 139 5.21 6.08 11.96
C TYR A 139 5.82 6.87 13.12
N TYR A 140 5.25 8.03 13.45
CA TYR A 140 5.72 8.82 14.59
C TYR A 140 5.70 8.02 15.89
N SER A 141 4.59 7.35 16.19
CA SER A 141 4.43 6.58 17.43
C SER A 141 5.32 5.33 17.46
N GLY A 142 5.44 4.62 16.33
CA GLY A 142 6.33 3.46 16.19
C GLY A 142 7.80 3.82 16.42
N LEU A 143 8.28 4.93 15.84
CA LEU A 143 9.64 5.44 16.06
C LEU A 143 9.87 5.87 17.50
N ARG A 144 8.89 6.52 18.14
CA ARG A 144 8.97 6.84 19.58
C ARG A 144 9.13 5.57 20.42
N LYS A 145 8.37 4.52 20.10
CA LYS A 145 8.49 3.23 20.79
C LYS A 145 9.84 2.56 20.53
N LEU A 146 10.42 2.73 19.34
CA LEU A 146 11.76 2.26 19.00
C LEU A 146 12.86 2.99 19.77
N GLY A 147 12.58 4.21 20.24
CA GLY A 147 13.55 5.09 20.88
C GLY A 147 14.42 5.86 19.89
N ALA A 148 14.07 5.87 18.61
CA ALA A 148 14.81 6.58 17.56
C ALA A 148 14.53 8.08 17.55
N GLY A 149 15.46 8.87 17.02
CA GLY A 149 15.27 10.30 16.77
C GLY A 149 14.27 10.52 15.61
N ILE A 150 13.46 11.59 15.70
CA ILE A 150 12.42 11.89 14.72
C ILE A 150 12.48 13.34 14.27
N ILE A 151 12.59 13.54 12.96
CA ILE A 151 12.48 14.84 12.30
C ILE A 151 11.17 14.88 11.53
N ARG A 152 10.20 15.67 11.97
CA ARG A 152 8.89 15.84 11.33
C ARG A 152 8.94 17.04 10.40
N LEU A 153 9.19 16.82 9.11
CA LEU A 153 9.33 17.90 8.14
C LEU A 153 8.13 18.03 7.20
N GLY A 154 7.36 16.93 7.09
CA GLY A 154 6.24 16.89 6.16
C GLY A 154 6.69 16.58 4.72
N PRO A 155 5.73 16.49 3.77
CA PRO A 155 6.01 16.21 2.37
C PRO A 155 6.48 17.45 1.59
N GLY A 156 7.11 17.24 0.44
CA GLY A 156 7.44 18.30 -0.53
C GLY A 156 8.69 19.10 -0.20
N VAL A 157 8.90 20.18 -0.96
CA VAL A 157 10.01 21.14 -0.86
C VAL A 157 11.40 20.49 -0.79
N PRO A 158 11.95 19.96 -1.91
CA PRO A 158 13.25 19.27 -1.92
C PRO A 158 14.39 20.04 -1.27
N ALA A 159 14.46 21.36 -1.48
CA ALA A 159 15.47 22.21 -0.88
C ALA A 159 15.47 22.12 0.67
N LEU A 160 14.30 22.24 1.30
CA LEU A 160 14.14 22.17 2.75
C LEU A 160 14.50 20.77 3.28
N GLN A 161 14.15 19.71 2.54
CA GLN A 161 14.48 18.34 2.91
C GLN A 161 16.00 18.15 2.95
N LEU A 162 16.72 18.59 1.91
CA LEU A 162 18.17 18.44 1.80
C LEU A 162 18.93 19.34 2.79
N GLU A 163 18.49 20.60 2.99
CA GLU A 163 19.04 21.45 4.04
C GLU A 163 18.94 20.78 5.42
N THR A 164 17.80 20.18 5.72
CA THR A 164 17.59 19.47 6.98
C THR A 164 18.46 18.22 7.10
N ILE A 165 18.65 17.46 6.01
CA ILE A 165 19.59 16.32 5.97
C ILE A 165 21.01 16.78 6.30
N GLN A 166 21.47 17.87 5.72
CA GLN A 166 22.81 18.40 5.95
C GLN A 166 22.98 18.89 7.41
N ARG A 167 21.97 19.56 7.95
CA ARG A 167 22.00 20.17 9.28
C ARG A 167 21.81 19.16 10.42
N LEU A 168 20.80 18.28 10.33
CA LEU A 168 20.41 17.35 11.40
C LEU A 168 20.94 15.94 11.23
N LYS A 169 21.51 15.64 10.07
CA LYS A 169 22.19 14.37 9.75
C LYS A 169 21.36 13.13 10.08
N PRO A 170 20.09 12.99 9.59
CA PRO A 170 19.33 11.78 9.79
C PRO A 170 20.04 10.56 9.17
N THR A 171 19.87 9.38 9.79
CA THR A 171 20.39 8.10 9.27
C THR A 171 19.41 7.42 8.33
N ALA A 172 18.12 7.77 8.42
CA ALA A 172 17.05 7.18 7.66
C ALA A 172 15.99 8.21 7.22
N ILE A 173 15.30 7.89 6.14
CA ILE A 173 14.14 8.66 5.66
C ILE A 173 12.92 7.75 5.52
N VAL A 174 11.72 8.33 5.69
CA VAL A 174 10.44 7.70 5.32
C VAL A 174 9.81 8.56 4.23
N ALA A 175 9.66 8.02 3.04
CA ALA A 175 9.21 8.79 1.88
C ALA A 175 8.51 7.94 0.82
N VAL A 176 7.76 8.60 -0.05
CA VAL A 176 7.26 8.00 -1.30
C VAL A 176 8.41 7.92 -2.31
N PRO A 177 8.66 6.79 -2.98
CA PRO A 177 9.75 6.60 -3.94
C PRO A 177 9.87 7.68 -5.03
N SER A 178 8.75 8.07 -5.62
CA SER A 178 8.74 9.16 -6.61
C SER A 178 9.21 10.51 -6.05
N PHE A 179 9.03 10.75 -4.75
CA PHE A 179 9.56 11.94 -4.10
C PHE A 179 11.06 11.85 -3.85
N ILE A 180 11.59 10.66 -3.56
CA ILE A 180 13.05 10.44 -3.46
C ILE A 180 13.72 10.76 -4.80
N LEU A 181 13.12 10.40 -5.94
CA LEU A 181 13.64 10.79 -7.25
C LEU A 181 13.65 12.32 -7.46
N LYS A 182 12.64 13.03 -6.96
CA LYS A 182 12.65 14.51 -6.97
C LYS A 182 13.77 15.10 -6.13
N LEU A 183 14.10 14.47 -4.97
CA LEU A 183 15.26 14.87 -4.18
C LEU A 183 16.56 14.64 -4.92
N ILE A 184 16.71 13.49 -5.58
CA ILE A 184 17.88 13.15 -6.38
C ILE A 184 18.06 14.16 -7.53
N GLN A 185 16.97 14.48 -8.25
CA GLN A 185 17.03 15.46 -9.33
C GLN A 185 17.44 16.84 -8.81
N PHE A 186 16.79 17.31 -7.74
CA PHE A 186 17.14 18.60 -7.13
C PHE A 186 18.60 18.64 -6.64
N ALA A 187 19.11 17.55 -6.08
CA ALA A 187 20.49 17.46 -5.63
C ALA A 187 21.46 17.56 -6.81
N LYS A 188 21.16 16.88 -7.95
CA LYS A 188 21.96 16.99 -9.19
C LYS A 188 21.99 18.42 -9.71
N ASP A 189 20.83 19.07 -9.81
CA ASP A 189 20.69 20.44 -10.33
C ASP A 189 21.43 21.47 -9.45
N ASN A 190 21.66 21.15 -8.18
CA ASN A 190 22.36 22.02 -7.24
C ASN A 190 23.75 21.51 -6.83
N ASN A 191 24.31 20.52 -7.56
CA ASN A 191 25.64 19.94 -7.31
C ASN A 191 25.82 19.41 -5.87
N ILE A 192 24.76 18.83 -5.29
CA ILE A 192 24.79 18.20 -3.95
C ILE A 192 25.06 16.71 -4.11
N ASP A 193 26.14 16.21 -3.52
CA ASP A 193 26.45 14.77 -3.49
C ASP A 193 25.65 14.08 -2.37
N LEU A 194 24.61 13.35 -2.75
CA LEU A 194 23.78 12.59 -1.81
C LEU A 194 24.53 11.45 -1.13
N ASN A 195 25.55 10.87 -1.78
CA ASN A 195 26.34 9.78 -1.20
C ASN A 195 27.23 10.24 -0.05
N ASN A 196 27.49 11.55 0.04
CA ASN A 196 28.19 12.17 1.16
C ASN A 196 27.25 12.64 2.30
N THR A 197 25.98 12.17 2.31
CA THR A 197 25.04 12.43 3.38
C THR A 197 25.07 11.33 4.44
N SER A 198 24.44 11.61 5.59
CA SER A 198 24.31 10.65 6.70
C SER A 198 23.26 9.56 6.45
N VAL A 199 22.38 9.74 5.47
CA VAL A 199 21.27 8.82 5.18
C VAL A 199 21.84 7.50 4.64
N LYS A 200 21.42 6.38 5.24
CA LYS A 200 21.83 5.02 4.89
C LYS A 200 20.67 4.15 4.43
N LYS A 201 19.44 4.51 4.78
CA LYS A 201 18.26 3.72 4.45
C LYS A 201 17.03 4.58 4.19
N ALA A 202 16.11 4.06 3.38
CA ALA A 202 14.80 4.65 3.13
C ALA A 202 13.69 3.62 3.31
N ILE A 203 12.67 3.97 4.09
CA ILE A 203 11.41 3.25 4.17
C ILE A 203 10.50 3.83 3.09
N CYS A 204 10.23 3.03 2.08
CA CYS A 204 9.47 3.38 0.89
C CYS A 204 7.99 3.06 1.10
N ILE A 205 7.14 4.08 1.04
CA ILE A 205 5.71 3.97 1.31
C ILE A 205 4.88 4.37 0.09
N GLY A 206 3.70 3.77 -0.06
CA GLY A 206 2.66 4.22 -1.00
C GLY A 206 2.91 3.91 -2.47
N GLU A 207 4.09 3.47 -2.86
CA GLU A 207 4.46 3.04 -4.21
C GLU A 207 5.38 1.82 -4.15
N ASN A 208 5.25 0.91 -5.12
CA ASN A 208 6.16 -0.24 -5.22
C ASN A 208 7.56 0.19 -5.65
N ILE A 209 8.57 -0.44 -5.08
CA ILE A 209 9.98 -0.34 -5.50
C ILE A 209 10.49 -1.63 -6.12
N ARG A 210 9.67 -2.69 -6.14
CA ARG A 210 10.04 -4.00 -6.68
C ARG A 210 8.99 -4.54 -7.63
N ASN A 211 9.46 -5.38 -8.54
CA ASN A 211 8.67 -6.25 -9.39
C ASN A 211 8.19 -7.48 -8.62
N SER A 212 7.30 -8.28 -9.21
CA SER A 212 6.78 -9.51 -8.60
C SER A 212 7.84 -10.59 -8.37
N ASP A 213 8.99 -10.54 -9.06
CA ASP A 213 10.15 -11.40 -8.85
C ASP A 213 11.10 -10.88 -7.75
N TYR A 214 10.70 -9.82 -7.03
CA TYR A 214 11.44 -9.11 -6.01
C TYR A 214 12.67 -8.31 -6.49
N SER A 215 13.00 -8.29 -7.76
CA SER A 215 13.98 -7.36 -8.31
C SER A 215 13.50 -5.91 -8.16
N PHE A 216 14.42 -4.95 -8.08
CA PHE A 216 14.00 -3.55 -8.12
C PHE A 216 13.31 -3.22 -9.45
N ASN A 217 12.15 -2.59 -9.35
CA ASN A 217 11.52 -1.95 -10.50
C ASN A 217 12.29 -0.69 -10.90
N ILE A 218 11.78 0.06 -11.86
CA ILE A 218 12.48 1.26 -12.37
C ILE A 218 12.68 2.33 -11.28
N LEU A 219 11.71 2.51 -10.36
CA LEU A 219 11.85 3.48 -9.26
C LEU A 219 12.98 3.06 -8.32
N GLY A 220 12.98 1.80 -7.89
CA GLY A 220 14.03 1.27 -7.03
C GLY A 220 15.41 1.33 -7.68
N LYS A 221 15.53 0.98 -8.97
CA LYS A 221 16.78 1.08 -9.73
C LYS A 221 17.27 2.52 -9.81
N LYS A 222 16.45 3.46 -10.29
CA LYS A 222 16.82 4.87 -10.40
C LYS A 222 17.24 5.48 -9.06
N ILE A 223 16.65 5.05 -7.94
CA ILE A 223 17.07 5.52 -6.62
C ILE A 223 18.45 4.95 -6.27
N THR A 224 18.64 3.63 -6.34
CA THR A 224 19.87 2.98 -5.90
C THR A 224 21.08 3.27 -6.79
N GLU A 225 20.87 3.58 -8.07
CA GLU A 225 21.92 4.02 -9.01
C GLU A 225 22.44 5.43 -8.70
N ASN A 226 21.63 6.27 -8.06
CA ASN A 226 21.96 7.68 -7.80
C ASN A 226 22.19 8.01 -6.33
N TRP A 227 21.75 7.14 -5.41
CA TRP A 227 21.94 7.33 -3.99
C TRP A 227 22.21 5.96 -3.33
N ASN A 228 23.40 5.82 -2.74
CA ASN A 228 23.82 4.56 -2.11
C ASN A 228 23.14 4.36 -0.75
N ILE A 229 21.86 4.05 -0.76
CA ILE A 229 21.04 3.77 0.41
C ILE A 229 20.31 2.44 0.27
N GLN A 230 20.05 1.78 1.41
CA GLN A 230 19.24 0.57 1.46
C GLN A 230 17.76 0.96 1.38
N LEU A 231 17.01 0.31 0.48
CA LEU A 231 15.57 0.52 0.35
C LEU A 231 14.79 -0.62 1.02
N TYR A 232 13.74 -0.25 1.75
CA TYR A 232 12.78 -1.15 2.35
C TYR A 232 11.38 -0.77 1.90
N SER A 233 10.65 -1.71 1.30
CA SER A 233 9.25 -1.51 0.95
C SER A 233 8.34 -1.79 2.14
N THR A 234 7.28 -1.02 2.29
CA THR A 234 6.20 -1.32 3.21
C THR A 234 4.86 -1.12 2.53
N TYR A 235 3.98 -2.12 2.66
CA TYR A 235 2.60 -2.10 2.19
C TYR A 235 1.66 -2.04 3.40
N ALA A 236 0.76 -1.06 3.41
CA ALA A 236 -0.22 -0.85 4.47
C ALA A 236 -1.47 -0.16 3.91
N SER A 237 -2.58 -0.32 4.58
CA SER A 237 -3.80 0.46 4.35
C SER A 237 -4.41 0.95 5.66
N THR A 238 -5.22 2.00 5.57
CA THR A 238 -5.94 2.55 6.73
C THR A 238 -6.90 1.51 7.31
N GLU A 239 -7.60 0.77 6.46
CA GLU A 239 -8.56 -0.26 6.84
C GLU A 239 -7.89 -1.43 7.58
N MET A 240 -6.71 -1.83 7.13
CA MET A 240 -5.97 -2.97 7.69
C MET A 240 -5.31 -2.63 9.04
N GLN A 241 -4.98 -1.37 9.29
CA GLN A 241 -4.28 -0.89 10.51
C GLN A 241 -3.03 -1.71 10.84
N THR A 242 -2.37 -2.23 9.81
CA THR A 242 -1.19 -3.10 9.91
C THR A 242 -0.36 -2.92 8.65
N ALA A 243 0.95 -3.18 8.73
CA ALA A 243 1.86 -3.09 7.61
C ALA A 243 2.55 -4.43 7.35
N PHE A 244 2.83 -4.69 6.09
CA PHE A 244 3.74 -5.72 5.62
C PHE A 244 5.04 -5.04 5.20
N THR A 245 6.10 -5.22 5.98
CA THR A 245 7.37 -4.52 5.77
C THR A 245 8.47 -5.49 5.40
N GLU A 246 9.29 -5.12 4.41
CA GLU A 246 10.46 -5.89 4.03
C GLU A 246 11.54 -5.86 5.11
N CYS A 247 12.28 -6.97 5.21
CA CYS A 247 13.58 -6.99 5.88
C CYS A 247 14.72 -6.73 4.88
N GLY A 248 15.95 -6.68 5.35
CA GLY A 248 17.14 -6.45 4.51
C GLY A 248 17.35 -7.45 3.35
N GLN A 249 16.58 -8.57 3.32
CA GLN A 249 16.62 -9.52 2.21
C GLN A 249 15.82 -9.05 0.98
N GLY A 250 14.91 -8.08 1.13
CA GLY A 250 14.12 -7.52 0.04
C GLY A 250 13.25 -8.52 -0.71
N ARG A 251 12.70 -9.50 -0.01
CA ARG A 251 11.92 -10.60 -0.59
C ARG A 251 10.47 -10.60 -0.12
N GLY A 252 9.81 -9.46 -0.21
CA GLY A 252 8.43 -9.25 0.19
C GLY A 252 8.24 -8.81 1.64
N GLY A 253 7.08 -8.25 1.93
CA GLY A 253 6.73 -7.74 3.24
C GLY A 253 6.28 -8.83 4.20
N HIS A 254 6.87 -8.90 5.38
CA HIS A 254 6.53 -9.87 6.43
C HIS A 254 5.17 -9.58 7.04
N LEU A 255 4.35 -10.61 7.19
CA LEU A 255 3.11 -10.56 7.97
C LEU A 255 3.42 -10.34 9.45
N GLN A 256 2.55 -9.62 10.14
CA GLN A 256 2.53 -9.54 11.60
C GLN A 256 1.39 -10.43 12.15
N PRO A 257 1.63 -11.72 12.41
CA PRO A 257 0.58 -12.70 12.66
C PRO A 257 -0.17 -12.47 13.98
N ASP A 258 0.41 -11.70 14.89
CA ASP A 258 -0.26 -11.29 16.12
C ASP A 258 -1.32 -10.22 15.91
N LEU A 259 -1.28 -9.51 14.79
CA LEU A 259 -2.11 -8.35 14.49
C LEU A 259 -3.07 -8.58 13.32
N LEU A 260 -2.78 -9.57 12.46
CA LEU A 260 -3.54 -9.75 11.23
C LEU A 260 -3.57 -11.23 10.81
N ILE A 261 -4.71 -11.70 10.33
CA ILE A 261 -4.83 -12.88 9.48
C ILE A 261 -4.94 -12.40 8.04
N ALA A 262 -4.17 -12.98 7.14
CA ALA A 262 -4.18 -12.69 5.71
C ALA A 262 -4.56 -13.94 4.93
N GLU A 263 -5.55 -13.82 4.06
CA GLU A 263 -5.97 -14.81 3.07
C GLU A 263 -5.75 -14.21 1.68
N LEU A 264 -5.33 -15.01 0.72
CA LEU A 264 -5.38 -14.63 -0.68
C LEU A 264 -6.43 -15.48 -1.38
N LEU A 265 -7.44 -14.82 -1.93
CA LEU A 265 -8.63 -15.49 -2.45
C LEU A 265 -8.77 -15.31 -3.95
N ASP A 266 -9.30 -16.34 -4.61
CA ASP A 266 -9.75 -16.30 -6.00
C ASP A 266 -11.11 -15.58 -6.16
N ASP A 267 -11.66 -15.59 -7.36
CA ASP A 267 -12.98 -14.99 -7.66
C ASP A 267 -14.15 -15.74 -7.01
N ASN A 268 -13.94 -16.99 -6.58
CA ASN A 268 -14.93 -17.80 -5.86
C ASN A 268 -14.76 -17.74 -4.34
N ASN A 269 -13.92 -16.80 -3.85
CA ASN A 269 -13.57 -16.64 -2.43
C ASN A 269 -12.88 -17.86 -1.81
N GLN A 270 -12.18 -18.67 -2.63
CA GLN A 270 -11.39 -19.78 -2.17
C GLN A 270 -9.91 -19.41 -2.06
N PRO A 271 -9.19 -19.94 -1.05
CA PRO A 271 -7.76 -19.67 -0.91
C PRO A 271 -6.97 -20.14 -2.14
N VAL A 272 -6.04 -19.31 -2.61
CA VAL A 272 -5.12 -19.67 -3.69
C VAL A 272 -3.83 -20.28 -3.11
N PRO A 273 -3.13 -21.16 -3.87
CA PRO A 273 -1.83 -21.68 -3.47
C PRO A 273 -0.75 -20.58 -3.32
N PRO A 274 0.35 -20.85 -2.58
CA PRO A 274 1.51 -19.97 -2.56
C PRO A 274 2.00 -19.61 -3.97
N LEU A 275 2.54 -18.40 -4.12
CA LEU A 275 3.07 -17.85 -5.37
C LEU A 275 2.03 -17.75 -6.51
N THR A 276 0.75 -17.83 -6.18
CA THR A 276 -0.36 -17.62 -7.11
C THR A 276 -1.03 -16.27 -6.80
N PRO A 277 -1.34 -15.46 -7.81
CA PRO A 277 -2.07 -14.21 -7.59
C PRO A 277 -3.46 -14.45 -7.00
N GLY A 278 -3.78 -13.69 -5.95
CA GLY A 278 -5.09 -13.68 -5.31
C GLY A 278 -5.41 -12.31 -4.74
N GLU A 279 -6.68 -12.08 -4.43
CA GLU A 279 -7.13 -10.85 -3.77
C GLU A 279 -6.83 -10.93 -2.27
N LEU A 280 -6.02 -9.99 -1.78
CA LEU A 280 -5.71 -9.92 -0.35
C LEU A 280 -6.98 -9.63 0.44
N THR A 281 -7.32 -10.55 1.31
CA THR A 281 -8.44 -10.49 2.25
C THR A 281 -7.87 -10.56 3.66
N ILE A 282 -8.30 -9.64 4.54
CA ILE A 282 -7.71 -9.51 5.87
C ILE A 282 -8.75 -9.65 6.98
N THR A 283 -8.29 -10.18 8.11
CA THR A 283 -9.02 -10.14 9.37
C THR A 283 -8.12 -9.49 10.41
N THR A 284 -8.54 -8.35 10.95
CA THR A 284 -7.77 -7.61 11.96
C THR A 284 -7.89 -8.26 13.33
N LEU A 285 -6.77 -8.39 14.03
CA LEU A 285 -6.73 -8.97 15.38
C LEU A 285 -6.38 -7.90 16.41
N GLY A 286 -7.16 -7.84 17.49
CA GLY A 286 -6.93 -6.91 18.61
C GLY A 286 -7.27 -5.45 18.28
N VAL A 287 -8.05 -5.18 17.24
CA VAL A 287 -8.67 -3.89 16.97
C VAL A 287 -9.95 -3.81 17.82
N GLU A 288 -10.17 -2.65 18.44
CA GLU A 288 -11.29 -2.40 19.33
C GLU A 288 -12.37 -1.53 18.68
N GLY A 289 -11.99 -0.41 18.08
CA GLY A 289 -12.92 0.56 17.51
C GLY A 289 -13.71 0.03 16.32
N MET A 290 -13.01 -0.37 15.28
CA MET A 290 -13.62 -0.87 14.03
C MET A 290 -12.84 -2.08 13.49
N PRO A 291 -12.94 -3.25 14.12
CA PRO A 291 -12.31 -4.46 13.62
C PRO A 291 -12.97 -4.94 12.32
N LEU A 292 -12.16 -5.53 11.44
CA LEU A 292 -12.60 -6.07 10.16
C LEU A 292 -12.42 -7.59 10.11
N LEU A 293 -13.43 -8.28 9.60
CA LEU A 293 -13.47 -9.73 9.40
C LEU A 293 -13.59 -10.03 7.91
N ARG A 294 -12.66 -10.83 7.39
CA ARG A 294 -12.58 -11.23 5.96
C ARG A 294 -12.83 -10.07 4.99
N TYR A 295 -12.15 -8.97 5.25
CA TYR A 295 -12.29 -7.76 4.45
C TYR A 295 -11.41 -7.83 3.20
N LYS A 296 -12.03 -7.80 2.04
CA LYS A 296 -11.38 -7.70 0.74
C LYS A 296 -10.79 -6.32 0.51
N THR A 297 -9.47 -6.23 0.39
CA THR A 297 -8.77 -4.96 0.18
C THR A 297 -8.90 -4.45 -1.25
N GLY A 298 -9.25 -5.34 -2.19
CA GLY A 298 -9.21 -5.07 -3.61
C GLY A 298 -7.81 -5.12 -4.22
N ASP A 299 -6.77 -5.35 -3.44
CA ASP A 299 -5.38 -5.44 -3.90
C ASP A 299 -5.03 -6.89 -4.27
N ILE A 300 -4.43 -7.08 -5.44
CA ILE A 300 -3.97 -8.39 -5.95
C ILE A 300 -2.48 -8.52 -5.66
N CYS A 301 -2.11 -9.61 -5.01
CA CYS A 301 -0.72 -9.96 -4.73
C CYS A 301 -0.53 -11.47 -4.67
N MET A 302 0.68 -11.92 -4.36
CA MET A 302 1.02 -13.32 -4.06
C MET A 302 1.57 -13.39 -2.64
N TYR A 303 1.63 -14.60 -2.07
CA TYR A 303 2.35 -14.83 -0.83
C TYR A 303 3.39 -15.92 -0.98
N ASP A 304 4.46 -15.82 -0.18
CA ASP A 304 5.55 -16.78 -0.10
C ASP A 304 5.67 -17.25 1.35
N GLU A 305 5.57 -18.55 1.58
CA GLU A 305 5.68 -19.18 2.90
C GLU A 305 7.05 -19.81 3.17
N THR A 306 7.97 -19.71 2.20
CA THR A 306 9.33 -20.23 2.40
C THR A 306 10.04 -19.43 3.50
N PRO A 307 10.81 -20.09 4.39
CA PRO A 307 11.53 -19.38 5.45
C PRO A 307 12.44 -18.28 4.89
N CYS A 308 12.34 -17.09 5.45
CA CYS A 308 13.20 -15.99 5.05
C CYS A 308 14.61 -16.15 5.63
N ALA A 309 15.64 -15.79 4.86
CA ALA A 309 17.05 -15.80 5.32
C ALA A 309 17.29 -14.84 6.50
N CYS A 310 16.39 -13.89 6.79
CA CYS A 310 16.43 -13.06 8.00
C CYS A 310 16.06 -13.81 9.28
N GLY A 311 15.66 -15.08 9.18
CA GLY A 311 15.27 -15.95 10.30
C GLY A 311 13.78 -15.90 10.66
N ARG A 312 13.00 -14.98 10.11
CA ARG A 312 11.54 -14.92 10.30
C ARG A 312 10.85 -16.03 9.51
N LYS A 313 9.76 -16.57 10.07
CA LYS A 313 9.04 -17.73 9.53
C LYS A 313 7.64 -17.39 9.01
N GLU A 314 7.20 -16.16 9.26
CA GLU A 314 5.89 -15.67 8.82
C GLU A 314 5.86 -15.58 7.28
N ILE A 315 4.67 -15.75 6.72
CA ILE A 315 4.46 -15.53 5.28
C ILE A 315 4.87 -14.10 4.89
N ARG A 316 5.27 -13.96 3.64
CA ARG A 316 5.61 -12.65 3.05
C ARG A 316 4.69 -12.37 1.88
N LEU A 317 4.18 -11.15 1.81
CA LEU A 317 3.45 -10.70 0.62
C LEU A 317 4.44 -10.19 -0.44
N SER A 318 4.17 -10.54 -1.69
CA SER A 318 4.82 -9.92 -2.84
C SER A 318 4.46 -8.43 -2.93
N PRO A 319 5.15 -7.64 -3.74
CA PRO A 319 4.64 -6.35 -4.18
C PRO A 319 3.23 -6.47 -4.75
N ILE A 320 2.41 -5.43 -4.57
CA ILE A 320 1.06 -5.40 -5.10
C ILE A 320 1.12 -5.38 -6.63
N ILE A 321 0.49 -6.35 -7.26
CA ILE A 321 0.41 -6.49 -8.73
C ILE A 321 -0.53 -5.42 -9.30
N GLY A 322 -1.63 -5.14 -8.58
CA GLY A 322 -2.60 -4.14 -8.99
C GLY A 322 -3.87 -4.20 -8.15
N ARG A 323 -4.84 -3.35 -8.49
CA ARG A 323 -6.16 -3.35 -7.87
C ARG A 323 -7.17 -4.06 -8.75
N LYS A 324 -7.98 -4.95 -8.17
CA LYS A 324 -9.00 -5.73 -8.89
C LYS A 324 -9.94 -4.82 -9.68
N LYS A 325 -10.42 -3.73 -9.07
CA LYS A 325 -11.28 -2.74 -9.73
C LYS A 325 -10.57 -1.91 -10.82
N GLN A 326 -9.24 -1.89 -10.83
CA GLN A 326 -8.44 -1.20 -11.84
C GLN A 326 -7.89 -2.15 -12.92
N MET A 327 -8.23 -3.43 -12.85
CA MET A 327 -7.89 -4.39 -13.89
C MET A 327 -8.50 -3.94 -15.22
N ILE A 328 -7.70 -3.97 -16.27
CA ILE A 328 -8.04 -3.54 -17.61
C ILE A 328 -7.99 -4.77 -18.51
N LYS A 329 -9.09 -5.07 -19.20
CA LYS A 329 -9.15 -6.12 -20.23
C LYS A 329 -9.05 -5.50 -21.61
N PHE A 330 -7.83 -5.25 -22.06
CA PHE A 330 -7.56 -4.51 -23.28
C PHE A 330 -7.04 -5.44 -24.39
N LYS A 331 -7.81 -5.56 -25.48
CA LYS A 331 -7.47 -6.35 -26.68
C LYS A 331 -6.98 -7.78 -26.36
N GLY A 332 -7.69 -8.46 -25.44
CA GLY A 332 -7.37 -9.83 -25.02
C GLY A 332 -6.24 -9.97 -24.00
N THR A 333 -5.66 -8.86 -23.56
CA THR A 333 -4.61 -8.83 -22.53
C THR A 333 -5.18 -8.25 -21.23
N THR A 334 -4.82 -8.85 -20.09
CA THR A 334 -5.11 -8.27 -18.77
C THR A 334 -3.97 -7.37 -18.36
N LEU A 335 -4.26 -6.09 -18.13
CA LEU A 335 -3.31 -5.08 -17.71
C LEU A 335 -3.70 -4.53 -16.33
N TYR A 336 -2.69 -4.09 -15.58
CA TYR A 336 -2.87 -3.33 -14.36
C TYR A 336 -2.11 -2.01 -14.45
N PRO A 337 -2.66 -0.89 -13.95
CA PRO A 337 -2.01 0.42 -14.02
C PRO A 337 -0.55 0.44 -13.54
N PRO A 338 -0.18 -0.22 -12.41
CA PRO A 338 1.22 -0.24 -11.97
C PRO A 338 2.21 -0.74 -13.04
N ALA A 339 1.86 -1.81 -13.76
CA ALA A 339 2.72 -2.33 -14.82
C ALA A 339 2.88 -1.34 -15.98
N MET A 340 1.83 -0.57 -16.30
CA MET A 340 1.92 0.50 -17.30
C MET A 340 2.75 1.68 -16.80
N PHE A 341 2.64 2.03 -15.52
CA PHE A 341 3.47 3.08 -14.90
C PHE A 341 4.95 2.72 -14.96
N ASP A 342 5.30 1.46 -14.64
CA ASP A 342 6.69 1.00 -14.72
C ASP A 342 7.24 1.16 -16.13
N LEU A 343 6.49 0.74 -17.15
CA LEU A 343 6.91 0.88 -18.54
C LEU A 343 7.08 2.34 -18.97
N LEU A 344 6.15 3.23 -18.59
CA LEU A 344 6.23 4.65 -18.91
C LEU A 344 7.38 5.34 -18.16
N ASN A 345 7.69 4.92 -16.94
CA ASN A 345 8.84 5.43 -16.17
C ASN A 345 10.19 4.92 -16.69
N GLU A 346 10.23 3.80 -17.44
CA GLU A 346 11.44 3.29 -18.11
C GLU A 346 11.86 4.17 -19.30
N MET A 347 10.92 4.88 -19.90
CA MET A 347 11.14 5.62 -21.13
C MET A 347 11.70 7.00 -20.85
N GLU A 348 12.92 7.29 -21.35
CA GLU A 348 13.52 8.62 -21.26
C GLU A 348 12.73 9.67 -22.05
N GLU A 349 12.05 9.23 -23.12
CA GLU A 349 11.22 10.08 -23.97
C GLU A 349 9.94 10.58 -23.29
N VAL A 350 9.54 10.01 -22.13
CA VAL A 350 8.32 10.37 -21.40
C VAL A 350 8.70 11.06 -20.08
N LEU A 351 8.46 12.36 -20.00
CA LEU A 351 8.77 13.14 -18.80
C LEU A 351 7.73 12.92 -17.69
N ASP A 352 6.46 12.85 -18.06
CA ASP A 352 5.36 12.57 -17.13
C ASP A 352 4.11 12.09 -17.89
N TYR A 353 3.10 11.56 -17.20
CA TYR A 353 1.95 10.92 -17.83
C TYR A 353 0.72 10.82 -16.93
N VAL A 354 -0.42 10.58 -17.57
CA VAL A 354 -1.65 10.06 -16.97
C VAL A 354 -2.20 8.94 -17.85
N VAL A 355 -2.58 7.82 -17.24
CA VAL A 355 -3.25 6.70 -17.89
C VAL A 355 -4.75 6.84 -17.68
N GLU A 356 -5.51 6.96 -18.75
CA GLU A 356 -6.97 7.02 -18.74
C GLU A 356 -7.53 5.73 -19.35
N VAL A 357 -8.57 5.18 -18.72
CA VAL A 357 -9.27 4.00 -19.20
C VAL A 357 -10.75 4.32 -19.31
N TYR A 358 -11.37 3.92 -20.41
CA TYR A 358 -12.81 4.12 -20.67
C TYR A 358 -13.38 2.89 -21.37
N SER A 359 -14.70 2.76 -21.38
CA SER A 359 -15.39 1.74 -22.17
C SER A 359 -15.75 2.30 -23.53
N ASN A 360 -15.50 1.54 -24.61
CA ASN A 360 -15.96 1.89 -25.95
C ASN A 360 -17.46 1.57 -26.13
N GLU A 361 -18.00 1.86 -27.32
CA GLU A 361 -19.44 1.70 -27.64
C GLU A 361 -19.95 0.25 -27.45
N ILE A 362 -19.09 -0.74 -27.48
CA ILE A 362 -19.43 -2.15 -27.29
C ILE A 362 -19.04 -2.67 -25.89
N GLY A 363 -18.72 -1.76 -24.95
CA GLY A 363 -18.40 -2.09 -23.55
C GLY A 363 -17.02 -2.69 -23.31
N MET A 364 -16.10 -2.63 -24.29
CA MET A 364 -14.72 -3.10 -24.10
C MET A 364 -13.83 -1.99 -23.55
N ASP A 365 -12.85 -2.38 -22.72
CA ASP A 365 -11.89 -1.44 -22.16
C ASP A 365 -10.97 -0.87 -23.25
N GLU A 366 -10.80 0.45 -23.25
CA GLU A 366 -9.85 1.19 -24.05
C GLU A 366 -8.90 1.97 -23.16
N VAL A 367 -7.65 2.11 -23.62
CA VAL A 367 -6.58 2.78 -22.87
C VAL A 367 -6.08 3.98 -23.66
N LEU A 368 -6.10 5.16 -23.04
CA LEU A 368 -5.53 6.39 -23.55
C LEU A 368 -4.41 6.85 -22.63
N LEU A 369 -3.22 7.00 -23.18
CA LEU A 369 -2.04 7.52 -22.49
C LEU A 369 -1.89 9.01 -22.80
N HIS A 370 -2.08 9.85 -21.79
CA HIS A 370 -1.73 11.27 -21.85
C HIS A 370 -0.28 11.43 -21.47
N LEU A 371 0.58 11.76 -22.42
CA LEU A 371 2.02 11.81 -22.21
C LEU A 371 2.56 13.24 -22.36
N LEU A 372 3.46 13.63 -21.49
CA LEU A 372 4.34 14.77 -21.65
C LEU A 372 5.65 14.26 -22.27
N PRO A 373 5.91 14.46 -23.57
CA PRO A 373 7.12 13.95 -24.21
C PRO A 373 8.32 14.84 -23.92
N MET A 374 9.53 14.27 -24.02
CA MET A 374 10.78 15.02 -23.95
C MET A 374 10.94 15.97 -25.13
N ASP A 375 10.56 15.51 -26.30
CA ASP A 375 10.52 16.31 -27.55
C ASP A 375 9.28 15.94 -28.38
N ASP A 376 8.86 16.83 -29.26
CA ASP A 376 7.66 16.70 -30.10
C ASP A 376 8.00 16.18 -31.52
N THR A 377 9.04 15.35 -31.61
CA THR A 377 9.47 14.80 -32.91
C THR A 377 8.72 13.51 -33.26
N LYS A 378 8.51 13.27 -34.56
CA LYS A 378 7.96 12.02 -35.09
C LYS A 378 8.82 10.80 -34.68
N ALA A 379 10.13 11.01 -34.52
CA ALA A 379 11.04 9.97 -34.07
C ALA A 379 10.77 9.56 -32.61
N CYS A 380 10.47 10.52 -31.73
CA CYS A 380 10.06 10.30 -30.36
C CYS A 380 8.75 9.49 -30.31
N ASP A 381 7.70 9.91 -31.03
CA ASP A 381 6.42 9.18 -31.12
C ASP A 381 6.64 7.73 -31.58
N ASN A 382 7.44 7.52 -32.63
CA ASN A 382 7.70 6.16 -33.14
C ASN A 382 8.40 5.27 -32.09
N ARG A 383 9.36 5.80 -31.33
CA ARG A 383 10.04 5.03 -30.27
C ARG A 383 9.08 4.68 -29.15
N ILE A 384 8.27 5.63 -28.68
CA ILE A 384 7.27 5.42 -27.65
C ILE A 384 6.29 4.30 -28.06
N ARG A 385 5.71 4.39 -29.26
CA ARG A 385 4.76 3.38 -29.75
C ARG A 385 5.39 2.01 -29.94
N ALA A 386 6.58 1.94 -30.50
CA ALA A 386 7.31 0.68 -30.70
C ALA A 386 7.62 0.00 -29.35
N TYR A 387 8.06 0.77 -28.37
CA TYR A 387 8.36 0.26 -27.04
C TYR A 387 7.09 -0.28 -26.32
N LEU A 388 6.01 0.51 -26.31
CA LEU A 388 4.74 0.08 -25.72
C LEU A 388 4.20 -1.18 -26.39
N GLN A 389 4.22 -1.25 -27.73
CA GLN A 389 3.80 -2.44 -28.48
C GLN A 389 4.62 -3.68 -28.09
N ALA A 390 5.93 -3.53 -27.99
CA ALA A 390 6.82 -4.65 -27.67
C ALA A 390 6.61 -5.20 -26.25
N ARG A 391 6.32 -4.33 -25.28
CA ARG A 391 6.20 -4.69 -23.86
C ARG A 391 4.78 -5.05 -23.43
N LEU A 392 3.77 -4.29 -23.87
CA LEU A 392 2.38 -4.55 -23.55
C LEU A 392 1.73 -5.59 -24.46
N ARG A 393 2.34 -5.90 -25.61
CA ARG A 393 1.77 -6.72 -26.69
C ARG A 393 0.49 -6.17 -27.31
N VAL A 394 0.11 -4.96 -26.88
CA VAL A 394 -1.05 -4.20 -27.35
C VAL A 394 -0.66 -2.74 -27.51
N SER A 395 -1.35 -2.01 -28.40
CA SER A 395 -1.07 -0.59 -28.63
C SER A 395 -2.18 0.25 -28.03
N PRO A 396 -1.94 0.93 -26.90
CA PRO A 396 -2.87 1.92 -26.36
C PRO A 396 -2.91 3.16 -27.25
N HIS A 397 -3.97 3.96 -27.12
CA HIS A 397 -4.02 5.29 -27.73
C HIS A 397 -3.07 6.23 -26.99
N VAL A 398 -2.38 7.10 -27.74
CA VAL A 398 -1.43 8.08 -27.17
C VAL A 398 -1.89 9.48 -27.55
N SER A 399 -1.96 10.36 -26.55
CA SER A 399 -2.22 11.80 -26.68
C SER A 399 -1.07 12.57 -26.05
N TYR A 400 -0.41 13.43 -26.80
CA TYR A 400 0.63 14.30 -26.29
C TYR A 400 0.03 15.59 -25.75
N ILE A 401 0.37 15.95 -24.52
CA ILE A 401 -0.19 17.13 -23.82
C ILE A 401 0.92 17.93 -23.13
N GLY A 402 0.69 19.22 -22.98
CA GLY A 402 1.62 20.13 -22.29
C GLY A 402 1.52 20.03 -20.77
N VAL A 403 2.53 20.59 -20.09
CA VAL A 403 2.71 20.55 -18.63
C VAL A 403 1.47 21.02 -17.88
N GLU A 404 0.86 22.16 -18.28
CA GLU A 404 -0.32 22.71 -17.58
C GLU A 404 -1.54 21.80 -17.68
N ALA A 405 -1.78 21.19 -18.84
CA ALA A 405 -2.89 20.27 -19.05
C ALA A 405 -2.71 19.00 -18.22
N LEU A 406 -1.49 18.45 -18.20
CA LEU A 406 -1.15 17.28 -17.41
C LEU A 406 -1.29 17.55 -15.91
N GLN A 407 -0.81 18.68 -15.42
CA GLN A 407 -0.92 19.08 -14.02
C GLN A 407 -2.38 19.21 -13.57
N LYS A 408 -3.27 19.77 -14.40
CA LYS A 408 -4.71 19.82 -14.10
C LYS A 408 -5.33 18.44 -13.99
N MET A 409 -4.90 17.47 -14.78
CA MET A 409 -5.34 16.08 -14.67
C MET A 409 -4.82 15.39 -13.43
N GLN A 410 -3.56 15.65 -13.08
CA GLN A 410 -2.90 15.02 -11.94
C GLN A 410 -3.36 15.59 -10.59
N PHE A 411 -3.70 16.86 -10.51
CA PHE A 411 -4.04 17.57 -9.29
C PHE A 411 -5.42 18.28 -9.39
N PRO A 412 -6.54 17.53 -9.50
CA PRO A 412 -7.86 18.13 -9.32
C PRO A 412 -8.02 18.66 -7.89
N GLU A 413 -8.91 19.66 -7.70
CA GLU A 413 -9.00 20.53 -6.51
C GLU A 413 -9.06 19.82 -5.13
N SER A 414 -9.37 18.54 -5.07
CA SER A 414 -9.55 17.79 -3.80
C SER A 414 -8.47 16.73 -3.52
N VAL A 415 -7.45 16.57 -4.37
CA VAL A 415 -6.56 15.41 -4.32
C VAL A 415 -5.19 15.73 -3.70
N ARG A 416 -4.74 14.87 -2.77
CA ARG A 416 -3.45 15.01 -2.04
C ARG A 416 -2.24 14.47 -2.80
N LYS A 417 -2.46 13.52 -3.72
CA LYS A 417 -1.42 12.83 -4.49
C LYS A 417 -1.69 13.01 -5.96
N ALA A 418 -0.64 13.07 -6.77
CA ALA A 418 -0.78 13.09 -8.21
C ALA A 418 -1.62 11.89 -8.69
N VAL A 419 -2.70 12.15 -9.41
CA VAL A 419 -3.53 11.13 -10.04
C VAL A 419 -2.83 10.70 -11.32
N LYS A 420 -2.32 9.47 -11.36
CA LYS A 420 -1.71 8.87 -12.56
C LYS A 420 -2.63 7.92 -13.30
N PHE A 421 -3.79 7.61 -12.73
CA PHE A 421 -4.79 6.71 -13.31
C PHE A 421 -6.19 7.32 -13.20
N ILE A 422 -6.88 7.45 -14.32
CA ILE A 422 -8.27 7.92 -14.42
C ILE A 422 -9.12 6.80 -15.00
N ASP A 423 -10.08 6.31 -14.25
CA ASP A 423 -11.05 5.30 -14.71
C ASP A 423 -12.38 5.98 -15.05
N ARG A 424 -12.72 6.02 -16.33
CA ARG A 424 -13.99 6.56 -16.84
C ARG A 424 -14.94 5.48 -17.30
N ARG A 425 -14.65 4.23 -16.98
CA ARG A 425 -15.57 3.15 -17.32
C ARG A 425 -16.86 3.30 -16.53
N THR A 426 -17.99 3.30 -17.21
CA THR A 426 -19.30 3.07 -16.58
C THR A 426 -19.33 1.60 -16.16
N ARG A 427 -19.17 1.34 -14.88
CA ARG A 427 -19.43 0.02 -14.32
C ARG A 427 -20.85 0.02 -13.82
N ASP A 428 -21.68 -0.86 -14.38
CA ASP A 428 -22.97 -1.17 -13.79
C ASP A 428 -22.69 -1.62 -12.36
N GLU A 429 -23.27 -0.92 -11.39
CA GLU A 429 -23.29 -1.32 -9.99
C GLU A 429 -24.18 -2.57 -9.87
N ASN A 430 -23.61 -3.76 -10.06
CA ASN A 430 -24.25 -5.04 -9.74
C ASN A 430 -23.80 -5.51 -8.35
#